data_30f28abd6a4a43c7696c797d09ecb2d1
#
_entry.id   30f28abd6a4a43c7696c797d09ecb2d1
#
_cell.length_a   1.000
_cell.length_b   1.000
_cell.length_c   1.000
_cell.angle_alpha   90.00
_cell.angle_beta   90.00
_cell.angle_gamma   90.00
#
_symmetry.space_group_name_H-M   'P 1'
#
loop_
_entity.id
_entity.type
_entity.pdbx_description
1 polymer ?
#
loop_
_entity_poly.entity_id
_entity_poly.type
_entity_poly.pdbx_seq_one_letter_code
_entity_poly.pdbx_strand_id
1 'polypeptide(L)'
;MLSRAVALRPATSWNAQTLTTLMPLRYQDANWWLRARTASDIGGAGLALDDVRRRLERGGIEVSLDQACGRGDFTPLARVSLTAVIDDDVSFDPVVNTAPGVSLHPRWLADLRARA
;
A
#
# COMPACT_ATOMS: atom_id res chain seq x y z
N MET A 1 2.38 13.83 12.49
CA MET A 1 3.24 12.92 11.71
C MET A 1 3.47 11.60 12.40
N LEU A 2 4.01 11.64 13.62
CA LEU A 2 4.25 10.41 14.37
C LEU A 2 2.99 9.60 14.62
N SER A 3 1.84 10.25 14.76
CA SER A 3 0.58 9.55 15.00
C SER A 3 0.19 8.61 13.85
N ARG A 4 0.54 8.92 12.61
CA ARG A 4 0.25 8.02 11.49
C ARG A 4 1.21 6.82 11.46
N ALA A 5 2.48 7.05 11.79
CA ALA A 5 3.51 6.03 11.73
C ALA A 5 3.40 5.00 12.86
N VAL A 6 2.88 5.42 14.03
CA VAL A 6 2.79 4.53 15.20
C VAL A 6 1.42 3.88 15.36
N ALA A 7 0.43 4.25 14.54
CA ALA A 7 -0.92 3.67 14.60
C ALA A 7 -1.00 2.36 13.82
N LEU A 8 -0.12 1.42 14.13
CA LEU A 8 -0.10 0.10 13.51
C LEU A 8 -1.10 -0.83 14.21
N ARG A 9 -1.87 -1.55 13.42
CA ARG A 9 -2.84 -2.52 13.91
C ARG A 9 -2.52 -3.90 13.34
N PRO A 10 -2.55 -4.95 14.17
CA PRO A 10 -2.40 -6.29 13.63
C PRO A 10 -3.59 -6.62 12.71
N ALA A 11 -3.28 -7.18 11.55
CA ALA A 11 -4.29 -7.64 10.61
C ALA A 11 -4.63 -9.09 10.92
N THR A 12 -5.92 -9.39 10.99
CA THR A 12 -6.41 -10.74 11.29
C THR A 12 -7.20 -11.35 10.15
N SER A 13 -7.54 -10.54 9.14
CA SER A 13 -8.30 -10.99 7.98
C SER A 13 -8.03 -10.03 6.82
N TRP A 14 -8.26 -10.49 5.59
CA TRP A 14 -8.14 -9.63 4.40
C TRP A 14 -9.33 -8.69 4.23
N ASN A 15 -10.46 -8.97 4.89
CA ASN A 15 -11.65 -8.15 4.77
C ASN A 15 -11.45 -6.77 5.39
N ALA A 16 -11.90 -5.75 4.69
CA ALA A 16 -11.91 -4.37 5.17
C ALA A 16 -10.55 -3.87 5.68
N GLN A 17 -9.47 -4.44 5.16
CA GLN A 17 -8.14 -4.01 5.58
C GLN A 17 -7.80 -2.66 4.97
N THR A 18 -7.18 -1.83 5.78
CA THR A 18 -6.60 -0.57 5.37
C THR A 18 -5.09 -0.67 5.47
N LEU A 19 -4.41 -0.50 4.35
CA LEU A 19 -2.96 -0.52 4.28
C LEU A 19 -2.47 0.90 4.03
N THR A 20 -1.48 1.34 4.80
CA THR A 20 -0.88 2.66 4.62
C THR A 20 0.62 2.54 4.46
N THR A 21 1.21 3.51 3.76
CA THR A 21 2.66 3.62 3.74
C THR A 21 3.14 3.92 5.16
N LEU A 22 4.16 3.17 5.60
CA LEU A 22 4.75 3.37 6.93
C LEU A 22 5.50 4.69 7.00
N MET A 23 6.20 5.03 5.91
CA MET A 23 6.96 6.26 5.76
C MET A 23 6.39 7.07 4.59
N PRO A 24 6.45 8.41 4.67
CA PRO A 24 5.96 9.22 3.56
C PRO A 24 6.86 9.13 2.34
N LEU A 25 6.27 9.40 1.19
CA LEU A 25 6.98 9.61 -0.06
C LEU A 25 7.21 11.10 -0.25
N ARG A 26 8.42 11.48 -0.65
CA ARG A 26 8.76 12.87 -0.94
C ARG A 26 8.57 13.15 -2.42
N TYR A 27 7.75 14.15 -2.71
CA TYR A 27 7.51 14.59 -4.07
C TYR A 27 7.21 16.09 -4.08
N GLN A 28 7.93 16.85 -4.90
CA GLN A 28 7.76 18.31 -5.02
C GLN A 28 7.80 19.02 -3.67
N ASP A 29 8.81 18.69 -2.85
CA ASP A 29 9.05 19.25 -1.51
C ASP A 29 7.90 19.05 -0.50
N ALA A 30 7.06 18.08 -0.76
CA ALA A 30 6.00 17.70 0.16
C ALA A 30 6.07 16.20 0.51
N ASN A 31 5.58 15.86 1.69
CA ASN A 31 5.49 14.48 2.13
C ASN A 31 4.09 13.96 1.83
N TRP A 32 4.02 12.81 1.17
CA TRP A 32 2.78 12.20 0.74
C TRP A 32 2.61 10.84 1.38
N TRP A 33 1.40 10.54 1.80
CA TRP A 33 1.00 9.26 2.36
C TRP A 33 0.00 8.62 1.42
N LEU A 34 0.14 7.30 1.24
CA LEU A 34 -0.79 6.52 0.45
C LEU A 34 -1.54 5.55 1.35
N ARG A 35 -2.80 5.33 1.03
CA ARG A 35 -3.66 4.39 1.73
C ARG A 35 -4.39 3.54 0.70
N ALA A 36 -4.39 2.22 0.94
CA ALA A 36 -5.13 1.28 0.12
C ALA A 36 -6.20 0.61 0.98
N ARG A 37 -7.42 0.56 0.47
CA ARG A 37 -8.53 -0.12 1.14
C ARG A 37 -9.17 -1.10 0.17
N THR A 38 -9.38 -2.34 0.63
CA THR A 38 -10.13 -3.29 -0.17
C THR A 38 -11.61 -2.92 -0.14
N ALA A 39 -12.20 -2.77 -1.31
CA ALA A 39 -13.62 -2.46 -1.47
C ALA A 39 -14.46 -3.72 -1.70
N SER A 40 -13.82 -4.86 -1.93
CA SER A 40 -14.47 -6.15 -2.15
C SER A 40 -14.40 -7.01 -0.89
N ASP A 41 -15.43 -7.83 -0.69
CA ASP A 41 -15.41 -8.84 0.35
C ASP A 41 -14.55 -10.02 -0.12
N ILE A 42 -13.43 -10.26 0.56
CA ILE A 42 -12.52 -11.34 0.20
C ILE A 42 -12.98 -12.68 0.75
N GLY A 43 -13.68 -12.65 1.87
CA GLY A 43 -14.09 -13.88 2.56
C GLY A 43 -12.97 -14.47 3.41
N GLY A 44 -13.31 -15.52 4.15
CA GLY A 44 -12.37 -16.16 5.06
C GLY A 44 -12.13 -15.37 6.34
N ALA A 45 -11.58 -16.05 7.35
CA ALA A 45 -11.37 -15.46 8.67
C ALA A 45 -9.90 -15.20 9.00
N GLY A 46 -8.99 -15.47 8.07
CA GLY A 46 -7.56 -15.33 8.31
C GLY A 46 -6.87 -14.55 7.19
N LEU A 47 -5.56 -14.67 7.15
CA LEU A 47 -4.72 -14.03 6.15
C LEU A 47 -4.18 -15.03 5.11
N ALA A 48 -4.86 -16.13 4.88
CA ALA A 48 -4.44 -17.13 3.92
C ALA A 48 -4.47 -16.54 2.50
N LEU A 49 -3.40 -16.77 1.76
CA LEU A 49 -3.31 -16.29 0.37
C LEU A 49 -4.33 -16.99 -0.53
N ASP A 50 -4.75 -18.20 -0.17
CA ASP A 50 -5.77 -18.93 -0.91
C ASP A 50 -7.13 -18.21 -0.91
N ASP A 51 -7.45 -17.46 0.14
CA ASP A 51 -8.68 -16.66 0.18
C ASP A 51 -8.63 -15.55 -0.86
N VAL A 52 -7.50 -14.89 -1.01
CA VAL A 52 -7.28 -13.87 -2.03
C VAL A 52 -7.38 -14.48 -3.42
N ARG A 53 -6.73 -15.64 -3.63
CA ARG A 53 -6.74 -16.34 -4.92
C ARG A 53 -8.16 -16.73 -5.32
N ARG A 54 -8.93 -17.31 -4.39
CA ARG A 54 -10.32 -17.69 -4.65
C ARG A 54 -11.18 -16.48 -4.99
N ARG A 55 -10.96 -15.35 -4.32
CA ARG A 55 -11.72 -14.14 -4.62
C ARG A 55 -11.40 -13.59 -6.01
N LEU A 56 -10.12 -13.66 -6.42
CA LEU A 56 -9.71 -13.26 -7.76
C LEU A 56 -10.36 -14.12 -8.82
N GLU A 57 -10.46 -15.42 -8.61
CA GLU A 57 -11.11 -16.35 -9.52
C GLU A 57 -12.61 -16.09 -9.66
N ARG A 58 -13.25 -15.52 -8.61
CA ARG A 58 -14.70 -15.26 -8.60
C ARG A 58 -15.10 -13.90 -9.16
N GLY A 59 -14.17 -13.08 -9.58
CA GLY A 59 -14.54 -11.80 -10.17
C GLY A 59 -13.62 -10.63 -9.83
N GLY A 60 -12.50 -10.90 -9.21
CA GLY A 60 -11.51 -9.89 -8.94
C GLY A 60 -11.69 -9.19 -7.59
N ILE A 61 -10.72 -8.32 -7.30
CA ILE A 61 -10.70 -7.52 -6.06
C ILE A 61 -10.54 -6.06 -6.45
N GLU A 62 -11.42 -5.22 -5.93
CA GLU A 62 -11.31 -3.77 -6.08
C GLU A 62 -10.56 -3.18 -4.89
N VAL A 63 -9.60 -2.30 -5.18
CA VAL A 63 -8.83 -1.58 -4.17
C VAL A 63 -8.95 -0.09 -4.44
N SER A 64 -9.33 0.65 -3.42
CA SER A 64 -9.34 2.11 -3.47
C SER A 64 -8.02 2.63 -2.96
N LEU A 65 -7.37 3.50 -3.73
CA LEU A 65 -6.16 4.19 -3.31
C LEU A 65 -6.50 5.64 -2.97
N ASP A 66 -6.04 6.07 -1.82
CA ASP A 66 -6.19 7.45 -1.36
C ASP A 66 -4.82 8.05 -1.08
N GLN A 67 -4.75 9.37 -1.09
CA GLN A 67 -3.52 10.10 -0.82
C GLN A 67 -3.76 11.23 0.17
N ALA A 68 -2.72 11.57 0.94
CA ALA A 68 -2.74 12.71 1.84
C ALA A 68 -1.39 13.41 1.80
N CYS A 69 -1.43 14.74 1.78
CA CYS A 69 -0.24 15.56 1.87
C CYS A 69 -0.04 16.02 3.31
N GLY A 70 1.12 15.72 3.89
CA GLY A 70 1.45 16.11 5.25
C GLY A 70 0.46 15.58 6.27
N ARG A 71 -0.21 16.46 6.99
CA ARG A 71 -1.24 16.12 7.98
C ARG A 71 -2.66 16.26 7.45
N GLY A 72 -2.82 16.56 6.16
CA GLY A 72 -4.11 16.73 5.55
C GLY A 72 -4.92 15.43 5.52
N ASP A 73 -6.18 15.55 5.19
CA ASP A 73 -7.08 14.41 5.06
C ASP A 73 -6.73 13.59 3.81
N PHE A 74 -7.06 12.31 3.85
CA PHE A 74 -6.93 11.46 2.67
C PHE A 74 -8.00 11.81 1.66
N THR A 75 -7.59 11.95 0.41
CA THR A 75 -8.48 12.18 -0.73
C THR A 75 -8.34 11.05 -1.72
N PRO A 76 -9.39 10.73 -2.49
CA PRO A 76 -9.31 9.67 -3.50
C PRO A 76 -8.23 9.96 -4.53
N LEU A 77 -7.43 8.94 -4.87
CA LEU A 77 -6.41 9.03 -5.91
C LEU A 77 -6.75 8.15 -7.10
N ALA A 78 -7.05 6.87 -6.85
CA ALA A 78 -7.27 5.90 -7.92
C ALA A 78 -8.06 4.70 -7.41
N ARG A 79 -8.58 3.92 -8.34
CA ARG A 79 -9.17 2.61 -8.08
C ARG A 79 -8.41 1.58 -8.89
N VAL A 80 -8.05 0.47 -8.24
CA VAL A 80 -7.28 -0.60 -8.85
C VAL A 80 -8.11 -1.87 -8.85
N SER A 81 -8.20 -2.51 -10.00
CA SER A 81 -8.87 -3.81 -10.13
C SER A 81 -7.81 -4.89 -10.26
N LEU A 82 -7.80 -5.81 -9.31
CA LEU A 82 -6.94 -6.98 -9.34
C LEU A 82 -7.74 -8.12 -9.98
N THR A 83 -7.23 -8.70 -11.06
CA THR A 83 -8.01 -9.64 -11.88
C THR A 83 -7.43 -11.05 -11.91
N ALA A 84 -6.13 -11.20 -11.70
CA ALA A 84 -5.48 -12.51 -11.79
C ALA A 84 -4.18 -12.54 -11.00
N VAL A 85 -3.79 -13.75 -10.61
CA VAL A 85 -2.45 -13.99 -10.05
C VAL A 85 -1.48 -14.16 -11.22
N ILE A 86 -0.33 -13.53 -11.14
CA ILE A 86 0.75 -13.72 -12.10
C ILE A 86 1.86 -14.54 -11.46
N ASP A 87 2.61 -15.26 -12.29
CA ASP A 87 3.75 -16.07 -11.87
C ASP A 87 5.04 -15.42 -12.34
N ASP A 88 5.21 -14.14 -12.02
CA ASP A 88 6.38 -13.36 -12.36
C ASP A 88 7.18 -13.04 -11.10
N ASP A 89 8.51 -13.03 -11.25
CA ASP A 89 9.41 -12.61 -10.18
C ASP A 89 9.51 -11.08 -10.20
N VAL A 90 8.77 -10.43 -9.32
CA VAL A 90 8.75 -8.97 -9.24
C VAL A 90 9.36 -8.48 -7.93
N SER A 91 10.00 -7.32 -7.99
CA SER A 91 10.57 -6.67 -6.81
C SER A 91 9.70 -5.52 -6.37
N PHE A 92 9.45 -5.45 -5.06
CA PHE A 92 8.70 -4.35 -4.44
C PHE A 92 9.60 -3.43 -3.62
N ASP A 93 10.87 -3.29 -4.04
CA ASP A 93 11.80 -2.39 -3.38
C ASP A 93 11.39 -0.92 -3.64
N PRO A 94 11.02 -0.16 -2.61
CA PRO A 94 10.56 1.21 -2.79
C PRO A 94 11.68 2.20 -3.12
N VAL A 95 12.94 1.79 -3.02
CA VAL A 95 14.08 2.62 -3.42
C VAL A 95 14.34 2.47 -4.93
N VAL A 96 14.24 1.23 -5.43
CA VAL A 96 14.47 0.92 -6.85
C VAL A 96 13.24 1.26 -7.70
N ASN A 97 12.07 0.91 -7.22
CA ASN A 97 10.81 1.05 -7.98
C ASN A 97 10.10 2.35 -7.61
N THR A 98 10.71 3.49 -7.93
CA THR A 98 10.13 4.80 -7.70
C THR A 98 9.86 5.50 -9.03
N ALA A 99 8.91 6.43 -9.02
CA ALA A 99 8.67 7.32 -10.15
C ALA A 99 9.69 8.47 -10.13
N PRO A 100 9.95 9.14 -11.28
CA PRO A 100 10.80 10.32 -11.30
C PRO A 100 10.34 11.38 -10.31
N GLY A 101 11.26 11.91 -9.52
CA GLY A 101 10.99 12.93 -8.52
C GLY A 101 10.41 12.43 -7.21
N VAL A 102 10.16 11.12 -7.08
CA VAL A 102 9.62 10.52 -5.87
C VAL A 102 10.74 9.80 -5.13
N SER A 103 10.81 9.99 -3.81
CA SER A 103 11.80 9.29 -2.96
C SER A 103 11.22 8.99 -1.59
N LEU A 104 11.82 8.02 -0.90
CA LEU A 104 11.48 7.76 0.49
C LEU A 104 11.99 8.89 1.38
N HIS A 105 11.20 9.26 2.35
CA HIS A 105 11.57 10.27 3.33
C HIS A 105 11.49 9.66 4.74
N PRO A 106 12.48 9.87 5.60
CA PRO A 106 13.71 10.66 5.39
C PRO A 106 14.72 9.95 4.48
N ARG A 107 15.59 10.73 3.87
CA ARG A 107 16.53 10.24 2.85
C ARG A 107 17.49 9.16 3.36
N TRP A 108 17.92 9.28 4.62
CA TRP A 108 18.82 8.30 5.22
C TRP A 108 18.21 6.90 5.25
N LEU A 109 16.89 6.82 5.38
CA LEU A 109 16.19 5.53 5.36
C LEU A 109 16.24 4.90 3.97
N ALA A 110 16.11 5.70 2.92
CA ALA A 110 16.26 5.22 1.55
C ALA A 110 17.67 4.68 1.31
N ASP A 111 18.70 5.36 1.81
CA ASP A 111 20.08 4.93 1.68
C ASP A 111 20.33 3.61 2.41
N LEU A 112 19.77 3.42 3.60
CA LEU A 112 19.86 2.17 4.34
C LEU A 112 19.22 1.01 3.58
N ARG A 113 18.04 1.23 3.02
CA ARG A 113 17.34 0.19 2.27
C ARG A 113 18.07 -0.19 0.98
N ALA A 114 18.72 0.77 0.35
CA ALA A 114 19.49 0.52 -0.86
C ALA A 114 20.74 -0.36 -0.60
N ARG A 115 21.24 -0.37 0.64
CA ARG A 115 22.39 -1.18 1.05
C ARG A 115 22.02 -2.58 1.52
N ALA A 116 20.77 -2.79 1.83
CA ALA A 116 20.27 -4.11 2.24
C ALA A 116 19.95 -4.96 1.00
#